data_a0e43fccc887d5a17867ef175a5a79c4
#
_entry.id   a0e43fccc887d5a17867ef175a5a79c4
#
_cell.length_a   1.000
_cell.length_b   1.000
_cell.length_c   1.000
_cell.angle_alpha   90.00
_cell.angle_beta   90.00
_cell.angle_gamma   90.00
#
_symmetry.space_group_name_H-M   'P 1'
#
loop_
_entity.id
_entity.type
_entity.pdbx_description
1 polymer ?
#
loop_
_entity_poly.entity_id
_entity_poly.type
_entity_poly.pdbx_seq_one_letter_code
_entity_poly.pdbx_strand_id
1 'polypeptide(L)'
;MRVTQSNKHTEGGSGSSMAAGVSGKETRTTEGETRRQVMHLLLTLGPVTASTLGDHLGLSAAGVRRHLDILVEDGLTETVQRRLQGQSRGRPAKHFRLTDRGRAYFGHSYDCLASDALDALREAGGSDAVRAFARQRVRKLLDTITPASSLADVDEEVDEQAVEHTAQQLADVLNAHGYVSTVRPSESGIQVCQHHCPIAHVAAEHPELCEAEHEVITSLLSQHVQPLATIAEGHGICTTNIPLTQAHTITKGAGHDSGTI
;
A
#
# COMPACT_ATOMS: atom_id res chain seq x y z
N MET A 1 42.42 35.52 50.83
CA MET A 1 41.53 36.65 51.21
C MET A 1 40.12 36.17 50.90
N ARG A 2 39.38 35.65 51.90
CA ARG A 2 38.49 36.36 52.83
C ARG A 2 37.73 37.45 52.06
N VAL A 3 36.36 37.49 52.00
CA VAL A 3 35.34 37.63 53.05
C VAL A 3 34.00 37.34 52.38
N THR A 4 33.12 36.36 52.77
CA THR A 4 31.94 36.50 53.68
C THR A 4 31.05 37.70 53.36
N GLN A 5 29.76 37.62 53.29
CA GLN A 5 28.58 37.23 54.10
C GLN A 5 27.34 37.65 53.32
N SER A 6 26.31 36.88 53.23
CA SER A 6 25.21 36.65 54.20
C SER A 6 24.05 37.67 54.15
N ASN A 7 22.88 37.13 54.00
CA ASN A 7 21.60 37.35 54.68
C ASN A 7 20.44 37.89 53.86
N LYS A 8 19.40 37.16 53.77
CA LYS A 8 18.22 36.91 54.64
C LYS A 8 16.92 37.57 54.15
N HIS A 9 15.90 36.72 54.09
CA HIS A 9 14.45 36.99 54.33
C HIS A 9 13.69 37.81 53.30
N THR A 10 12.46 37.51 52.90
CA THR A 10 11.29 36.89 53.57
C THR A 10 10.22 36.60 52.54
N GLU A 11 9.51 35.48 52.73
CA GLU A 11 8.07 35.28 52.68
C GLU A 11 7.24 35.91 51.53
N GLY A 12 6.50 35.07 50.84
CA GLY A 12 5.09 34.83 51.05
C GLY A 12 4.29 34.80 49.75
N GLY A 13 3.48 33.80 49.59
CA GLY A 13 2.29 33.93 48.73
C GLY A 13 2.12 32.75 47.73
N SER A 14 1.60 31.70 48.23
CA SER A 14 0.28 31.13 47.91
C SER A 14 -0.19 31.27 46.45
N GLY A 15 -0.42 30.16 45.81
CA GLY A 15 -1.47 30.18 44.81
C GLY A 15 -1.32 29.17 43.66
N SER A 16 -1.88 28.02 43.88
CA SER A 16 -2.75 27.31 42.93
C SER A 16 -2.14 26.66 41.68
N SER A 17 -1.96 25.41 41.77
CA SER A 17 -2.51 24.35 40.90
C SER A 17 -2.96 24.79 39.51
N MET A 18 -2.24 24.35 38.50
CA MET A 18 -2.81 23.84 37.24
C MET A 18 -1.90 22.72 36.70
N ALA A 19 -2.10 21.54 37.25
CA ALA A 19 -1.69 20.31 36.62
C ALA A 19 -2.93 19.72 35.93
N ALA A 20 -3.08 19.97 34.66
CA ALA A 20 -4.01 19.21 33.81
C ALA A 20 -3.58 19.37 32.36
N GLY A 21 -3.11 18.30 31.73
CA GLY A 21 -3.04 18.29 30.28
C GLY A 21 -1.91 17.55 29.60
N VAL A 22 -1.21 16.60 30.25
CA VAL A 22 -0.16 15.80 29.56
C VAL A 22 -0.42 14.30 29.53
N SER A 23 -1.49 13.83 30.13
CA SER A 23 -1.73 12.37 30.33
C SER A 23 -2.20 11.58 29.09
N GLY A 24 -2.72 12.21 28.06
CA GLY A 24 -3.36 11.47 26.96
C GLY A 24 -2.42 11.02 25.82
N LYS A 25 -1.32 11.69 25.64
CA LYS A 25 -0.40 11.41 24.51
C LYS A 25 0.71 10.45 24.92
N GLU A 26 1.18 10.53 26.14
CA GLU A 26 2.18 9.61 26.71
C GLU A 26 1.59 8.22 26.94
N THR A 27 0.34 8.11 27.40
CA THR A 27 -0.33 6.81 27.59
C THR A 27 -0.53 6.07 26.28
N ARG A 28 -0.86 6.75 25.18
CA ARG A 28 -1.05 6.11 23.86
C ARG A 28 0.26 5.61 23.25
N THR A 29 1.36 6.33 23.43
CA THR A 29 2.70 5.88 23.00
C THR A 29 3.16 4.67 23.79
N THR A 30 2.94 4.67 25.10
CA THR A 30 3.29 3.56 25.99
C THR A 30 2.46 2.30 25.69
N GLU A 31 1.16 2.44 25.40
CA GLU A 31 0.30 1.30 25.02
C GLU A 31 0.68 0.69 23.66
N GLY A 32 1.05 1.52 22.69
CA GLY A 32 1.54 1.06 21.39
C GLY A 32 2.87 0.32 21.51
N GLU A 33 3.77 0.83 22.30
CA GLU A 33 5.08 0.21 22.57
C GLU A 33 4.91 -1.13 23.31
N THR A 34 4.05 -1.19 24.31
CA THR A 34 3.76 -2.43 25.04
C THR A 34 3.18 -3.50 24.09
N ARG A 35 2.27 -3.14 23.18
CA ARG A 35 1.73 -4.10 22.19
C ARG A 35 2.82 -4.63 21.27
N ARG A 36 3.75 -3.77 20.81
CA ARG A 36 4.89 -4.21 20.00
C ARG A 36 5.78 -5.19 20.76
N GLN A 37 6.05 -4.93 22.03
CA GLN A 37 6.83 -5.83 22.89
C GLN A 37 6.14 -7.16 23.14
N VAL A 38 4.80 -7.16 23.37
CA VAL A 38 3.99 -8.39 23.45
C VAL A 38 4.09 -9.20 22.17
N MET A 39 3.94 -8.57 21.00
CA MET A 39 4.08 -9.26 19.72
C MET A 39 5.49 -9.82 19.51
N HIS A 40 6.54 -9.08 19.89
CA HIS A 40 7.92 -9.55 19.79
C HIS A 40 8.17 -10.78 20.67
N LEU A 41 7.64 -10.79 21.90
CA LEU A 41 7.74 -11.96 22.79
C LEU A 41 6.95 -13.15 22.23
N LEU A 42 5.78 -12.93 21.64
CA LEU A 42 5.02 -13.98 20.95
C LEU A 42 5.78 -14.56 19.75
N LEU A 43 6.54 -13.73 19.05
CA LEU A 43 7.37 -14.18 17.92
C LEU A 43 8.53 -15.08 18.40
N THR A 44 9.18 -14.70 19.48
CA THR A 44 10.39 -15.36 19.97
C THR A 44 10.12 -16.58 20.87
N LEU A 45 9.10 -16.51 21.71
CA LEU A 45 8.79 -17.57 22.66
C LEU A 45 7.76 -18.60 22.15
N GLY A 46 7.08 -18.28 21.04
CA GLY A 46 5.99 -19.11 20.50
C GLY A 46 4.71 -19.03 21.32
N PRO A 47 3.87 -20.08 21.35
CA PRO A 47 2.65 -20.04 22.10
C PRO A 47 2.88 -19.96 23.61
N VAL A 48 2.54 -18.81 24.22
CA VAL A 48 2.74 -18.53 25.66
C VAL A 48 1.49 -17.96 26.31
N THR A 49 1.46 -17.99 27.64
CA THR A 49 0.34 -17.46 28.43
C THR A 49 0.51 -15.96 28.71
N ALA A 50 -0.60 -15.29 29.05
CA ALA A 50 -0.54 -13.90 29.51
C ALA A 50 0.31 -13.71 30.77
N SER A 51 0.38 -14.72 31.65
CA SER A 51 1.23 -14.69 32.84
C SER A 51 2.71 -14.65 32.44
N THR A 52 3.14 -15.58 31.57
CA THR A 52 4.53 -15.64 31.09
C THR A 52 4.95 -14.33 30.41
N LEU A 53 4.07 -13.75 29.59
CA LEU A 53 4.36 -12.43 28.98
C LEU A 53 4.44 -11.32 30.03
N GLY A 54 3.59 -11.38 31.05
CA GLY A 54 3.63 -10.43 32.17
C GLY A 54 4.94 -10.48 32.95
N ASP A 55 5.44 -11.69 33.21
CA ASP A 55 6.72 -11.89 33.89
C ASP A 55 7.88 -11.29 33.11
N HIS A 56 7.87 -11.41 31.77
CA HIS A 56 8.91 -10.82 30.91
C HIS A 56 8.82 -9.28 30.81
N LEU A 57 7.60 -8.73 30.88
CA LEU A 57 7.36 -7.30 30.68
C LEU A 57 7.26 -6.51 31.98
N GLY A 58 7.30 -7.17 33.14
CA GLY A 58 7.05 -6.52 34.41
C GLY A 58 5.60 -6.04 34.57
N LEU A 59 4.65 -6.68 33.88
CA LEU A 59 3.23 -6.31 33.85
C LEU A 59 2.38 -7.38 34.51
N SER A 60 1.22 -6.97 35.03
CA SER A 60 0.22 -7.96 35.51
C SER A 60 -0.35 -8.78 34.36
N ALA A 61 -0.66 -10.04 34.59
CA ALA A 61 -1.31 -10.90 33.60
C ALA A 61 -2.66 -10.32 33.11
N ALA A 62 -3.36 -9.53 33.93
CA ALA A 62 -4.58 -8.84 33.56
C ALA A 62 -4.31 -7.68 32.57
N GLY A 63 -3.23 -6.90 32.80
CA GLY A 63 -2.78 -5.86 31.88
C GLY A 63 -2.40 -6.44 30.51
N VAL A 64 -1.61 -7.53 30.52
CA VAL A 64 -1.22 -8.21 29.27
C VAL A 64 -2.45 -8.78 28.53
N ARG A 65 -3.44 -9.35 29.23
CA ARG A 65 -4.67 -9.84 28.56
C ARG A 65 -5.38 -8.76 27.79
N ARG A 66 -5.48 -7.54 28.34
CA ARG A 66 -6.10 -6.42 27.62
C ARG A 66 -5.40 -6.14 26.28
N HIS A 67 -4.06 -6.17 26.25
CA HIS A 67 -3.32 -6.02 25.00
C HIS A 67 -3.52 -7.20 24.06
N LEU A 68 -3.55 -8.42 24.58
CA LEU A 68 -3.79 -9.63 23.79
C LEU A 68 -5.21 -9.66 23.20
N ASP A 69 -6.24 -9.21 23.95
CA ASP A 69 -7.61 -9.15 23.46
C ASP A 69 -7.71 -8.19 22.25
N ILE A 70 -7.07 -7.02 22.30
CA ILE A 70 -6.98 -6.10 21.17
C ILE A 70 -6.25 -6.75 19.99
N LEU A 71 -5.11 -7.41 20.21
CA LEU A 71 -4.36 -8.08 19.15
C LEU A 71 -5.13 -9.24 18.52
N VAL A 72 -6.00 -9.92 19.28
CA VAL A 72 -6.90 -10.96 18.76
C VAL A 72 -8.01 -10.33 17.93
N GLU A 73 -8.59 -9.22 18.38
CA GLU A 73 -9.61 -8.45 17.65
C GLU A 73 -9.06 -7.92 16.33
N ASP A 74 -7.82 -7.42 16.32
CA ASP A 74 -7.10 -6.98 15.13
C ASP A 74 -6.66 -8.15 14.22
N GLY A 75 -6.85 -9.41 14.64
CA GLY A 75 -6.44 -10.61 13.89
C GLY A 75 -4.92 -10.83 13.83
N LEU A 76 -4.15 -10.18 14.70
CA LEU A 76 -2.68 -10.29 14.76
C LEU A 76 -2.23 -11.46 15.64
N THR A 77 -3.09 -11.90 16.60
CA THR A 77 -2.83 -13.05 17.45
C THR A 77 -4.04 -13.97 17.49
N GLU A 78 -3.82 -15.20 17.87
CA GLU A 78 -4.87 -16.18 18.09
C GLU A 78 -4.62 -17.00 19.35
N THR A 79 -5.70 -17.60 19.90
CA THR A 79 -5.61 -18.49 21.04
C THR A 79 -5.45 -19.92 20.59
N VAL A 80 -4.52 -20.65 21.20
CA VAL A 80 -4.31 -22.07 20.96
C VAL A 80 -4.47 -22.85 22.26
N GLN A 81 -5.08 -24.01 22.15
CA GLN A 81 -5.17 -24.95 23.28
C GLN A 81 -3.92 -25.84 23.25
N ARG A 82 -3.05 -25.68 24.24
CA ARG A 82 -1.92 -26.59 24.42
C ARG A 82 -2.31 -27.65 25.43
N ARG A 83 -2.56 -28.88 25.00
CA ARG A 83 -2.72 -30.03 25.89
C ARG A 83 -1.34 -30.38 26.43
N LEU A 84 -1.04 -29.97 27.65
CA LEU A 84 0.12 -30.49 28.36
C LEU A 84 -0.30 -31.83 28.99
N GLN A 85 0.36 -32.92 28.62
CA GLN A 85 0.21 -34.21 29.27
C GLN A 85 0.59 -34.05 30.75
N GLY A 86 -0.31 -34.35 31.68
CA GLY A 86 -0.02 -34.36 33.10
C GLY A 86 -0.54 -33.19 33.93
N GLN A 87 -1.38 -32.29 33.41
CA GLN A 87 -1.96 -31.22 34.23
C GLN A 87 -3.12 -31.68 35.09
N SER A 88 -2.91 -31.54 36.41
CA SER A 88 -3.90 -31.65 37.44
C SER A 88 -4.90 -30.48 37.46
N ARG A 89 -6.11 -30.73 37.96
CA ARG A 89 -7.22 -29.86 38.34
C ARG A 89 -7.06 -28.35 38.10
N GLY A 90 -7.76 -27.81 37.11
CA GLY A 90 -7.91 -26.38 36.82
C GLY A 90 -8.32 -26.14 35.37
N ARG A 91 -8.91 -24.95 35.07
CA ARG A 91 -9.20 -24.54 33.71
C ARG A 91 -7.85 -24.34 32.95
N PRO A 92 -7.63 -24.98 31.81
CA PRO A 92 -6.37 -24.81 31.04
C PRO A 92 -6.11 -23.35 30.75
N ALA A 93 -4.86 -22.93 30.97
CA ALA A 93 -4.44 -21.57 30.61
C ALA A 93 -4.50 -21.38 29.08
N LYS A 94 -5.09 -20.26 28.64
CA LYS A 94 -5.06 -19.86 27.23
C LYS A 94 -3.63 -19.53 26.83
N HIS A 95 -3.16 -20.13 25.74
CA HIS A 95 -1.90 -19.76 25.10
C HIS A 95 -2.21 -18.91 23.88
N PHE A 96 -1.36 -17.95 23.61
CA PHE A 96 -1.49 -17.01 22.49
C PHE A 96 -0.29 -17.21 21.57
N ARG A 97 -0.51 -17.09 20.25
CA ARG A 97 0.54 -17.04 19.24
C ARG A 97 0.21 -16.00 18.19
N LEU A 98 1.20 -15.58 17.42
CA LEU A 98 0.98 -14.73 16.26
C LEU A 98 0.29 -15.53 15.15
N THR A 99 -0.64 -14.89 14.47
CA THR A 99 -1.15 -15.31 13.16
C THR A 99 -0.12 -14.98 12.06
N ASP A 100 -0.34 -15.43 10.82
CA ASP A 100 0.51 -15.04 9.69
C ASP A 100 0.46 -13.53 9.47
N ARG A 101 -0.71 -12.89 9.64
CA ARG A 101 -0.87 -11.44 9.62
C ARG A 101 -0.05 -10.75 10.72
N GLY A 102 -0.04 -11.32 11.94
CA GLY A 102 0.79 -10.82 13.04
C GLY A 102 2.28 -10.98 12.78
N ARG A 103 2.71 -12.05 12.10
CA ARG A 103 4.11 -12.23 11.68
C ARG A 103 4.51 -11.20 10.61
N ALA A 104 3.63 -10.93 9.65
CA ALA A 104 3.86 -9.94 8.60
C ALA A 104 4.09 -8.52 9.16
N TYR A 105 3.61 -8.24 10.40
CA TYR A 105 3.87 -6.97 11.09
C TYR A 105 5.38 -6.71 11.34
N PHE A 106 6.19 -7.77 11.42
CA PHE A 106 7.66 -7.66 11.60
C PHE A 106 8.42 -7.44 10.30
N GLY A 107 7.69 -7.24 9.22
CA GLY A 107 8.24 -7.04 7.88
C GLY A 107 8.43 -8.36 7.13
N HIS A 108 8.67 -8.22 5.87
CA HIS A 108 9.03 -9.29 4.95
C HIS A 108 10.00 -8.72 3.92
N SER A 109 10.86 -9.57 3.37
CA SER A 109 11.86 -9.17 2.38
C SER A 109 11.46 -9.61 0.96
N TYR A 110 10.14 -9.61 0.65
CA TYR A 110 9.68 -10.03 -0.67
C TYR A 110 10.16 -9.10 -1.77
N ASP A 111 10.27 -7.79 -1.48
CA ASP A 111 10.78 -6.83 -2.45
C ASP A 111 12.25 -7.13 -2.78
N CYS A 112 13.10 -7.34 -1.75
CA CYS A 112 14.50 -7.73 -1.94
C CYS A 112 14.61 -9.05 -2.72
N LEU A 113 13.84 -10.07 -2.32
CA LEU A 113 13.84 -11.36 -3.03
C LEU A 113 13.40 -11.22 -4.49
N ALA A 114 12.41 -10.35 -4.76
CA ALA A 114 11.95 -10.10 -6.11
C ALA A 114 13.02 -9.36 -6.93
N SER A 115 13.69 -8.35 -6.37
CA SER A 115 14.81 -7.65 -7.02
C SER A 115 15.97 -8.62 -7.31
N ASP A 116 16.40 -9.42 -6.32
CA ASP A 116 17.44 -10.44 -6.51
C ASP A 116 17.09 -11.44 -7.63
N ALA A 117 15.82 -11.87 -7.70
CA ALA A 117 15.36 -12.77 -8.74
C ALA A 117 15.37 -12.13 -10.15
N LEU A 118 15.01 -10.86 -10.25
CA LEU A 118 15.06 -10.10 -11.51
C LEU A 118 16.49 -9.82 -11.94
N ASP A 119 17.40 -9.56 -10.99
CA ASP A 119 18.82 -9.43 -11.28
C ASP A 119 19.41 -10.74 -11.80
N ALA A 120 19.10 -11.86 -11.16
CA ALA A 120 19.52 -13.19 -11.64
C ALA A 120 18.95 -13.49 -13.05
N LEU A 121 17.70 -13.08 -13.32
CA LEU A 121 17.09 -13.20 -14.65
C LEU A 121 17.83 -12.32 -15.68
N ARG A 122 18.22 -11.10 -15.31
CA ARG A 122 19.00 -10.17 -16.15
C ARG A 122 20.40 -10.75 -16.43
N GLU A 123 21.05 -11.33 -15.46
CA GLU A 123 22.35 -11.99 -15.64
C GLU A 123 22.26 -13.19 -16.61
N ALA A 124 21.18 -13.97 -16.53
CA ALA A 124 20.97 -15.16 -17.34
C ALA A 124 20.55 -14.87 -18.79
N GLY A 125 19.75 -13.82 -19.03
CA GLY A 125 19.12 -13.57 -20.33
C GLY A 125 19.05 -12.10 -20.77
N GLY A 126 19.78 -11.22 -20.09
CA GLY A 126 19.80 -9.79 -20.40
C GLY A 126 18.49 -9.07 -20.03
N SER A 127 18.43 -7.78 -20.32
CA SER A 127 17.22 -6.96 -20.08
C SER A 127 15.99 -7.45 -20.86
N ASP A 128 16.21 -8.15 -21.98
CA ASP A 128 15.10 -8.71 -22.76
C ASP A 128 14.37 -9.82 -22.03
N ALA A 129 15.09 -10.63 -21.22
CA ALA A 129 14.46 -11.65 -20.37
C ALA A 129 13.60 -11.01 -19.28
N VAL A 130 14.08 -9.90 -18.67
CA VAL A 130 13.32 -9.13 -17.67
C VAL A 130 12.07 -8.51 -18.31
N ARG A 131 12.19 -7.90 -19.50
CA ARG A 131 11.03 -7.37 -20.26
C ARG A 131 10.01 -8.44 -20.62
N ALA A 132 10.48 -9.60 -21.07
CA ALA A 132 9.60 -10.72 -21.41
C ALA A 132 8.80 -11.20 -20.18
N PHE A 133 9.48 -11.36 -19.05
CA PHE A 133 8.84 -11.67 -17.78
C PHE A 133 7.82 -10.59 -17.38
N ALA A 134 8.21 -9.31 -17.44
CA ALA A 134 7.35 -8.18 -17.07
C ALA A 134 6.06 -8.14 -17.93
N ARG A 135 6.19 -8.28 -19.26
CA ARG A 135 5.04 -8.36 -20.17
C ARG A 135 4.12 -9.53 -19.86
N GLN A 136 4.70 -10.71 -19.60
CA GLN A 136 3.91 -11.90 -19.27
C GLN A 136 3.14 -11.70 -17.95
N ARG A 137 3.80 -11.12 -16.95
CA ARG A 137 3.19 -10.81 -15.65
C ARG A 137 2.01 -9.84 -15.82
N VAL A 138 2.19 -8.74 -16.53
CA VAL A 138 1.15 -7.73 -16.75
C VAL A 138 0.00 -8.30 -17.57
N ARG A 139 0.27 -9.04 -18.64
CA ARG A 139 -0.77 -9.73 -19.43
C ARG A 139 -1.61 -10.68 -18.58
N LYS A 140 -0.97 -11.44 -17.70
CA LYS A 140 -1.68 -12.33 -16.77
C LYS A 140 -2.53 -11.54 -15.75
N LEU A 141 -2.05 -10.38 -15.30
CA LEU A 141 -2.77 -9.51 -14.39
C LEU A 141 -4.03 -8.94 -15.04
N LEU A 142 -3.95 -8.60 -16.32
CA LEU A 142 -4.98 -7.89 -17.08
C LEU A 142 -5.74 -8.80 -18.06
N ASP A 143 -5.66 -10.12 -17.92
CA ASP A 143 -6.21 -11.12 -18.85
C ASP A 143 -7.75 -11.12 -18.93
N THR A 144 -8.41 -10.56 -17.92
CA THR A 144 -9.88 -10.45 -17.87
C THR A 144 -10.41 -9.20 -18.55
N ILE A 145 -9.54 -8.27 -18.97
CA ILE A 145 -9.95 -7.01 -19.58
C ILE A 145 -10.24 -7.23 -21.07
N THR A 146 -11.40 -6.75 -21.52
CA THR A 146 -11.74 -6.73 -22.94
C THR A 146 -11.02 -5.56 -23.63
N PRO A 147 -10.16 -5.81 -24.65
CA PRO A 147 -9.51 -4.73 -25.38
C PRO A 147 -10.53 -3.79 -26.04
N ALA A 148 -10.24 -2.49 -26.05
CA ALA A 148 -11.12 -1.48 -26.64
C ALA A 148 -11.44 -1.75 -28.13
N SER A 149 -10.46 -2.27 -28.89
CA SER A 149 -10.64 -2.68 -30.28
C SER A 149 -11.64 -3.84 -30.49
N SER A 150 -11.90 -4.64 -29.46
CA SER A 150 -12.87 -5.73 -29.51
C SER A 150 -14.30 -5.25 -29.28
N LEU A 151 -14.48 -4.01 -28.85
CA LEU A 151 -15.75 -3.38 -28.58
C LEU A 151 -16.22 -2.47 -29.75
N ALA A 152 -15.31 -2.21 -30.72
CA ALA A 152 -15.62 -1.45 -31.93
C ALA A 152 -16.18 -2.36 -33.04
N ASP A 153 -17.07 -1.83 -33.88
CA ASP A 153 -17.49 -2.49 -35.10
C ASP A 153 -16.35 -2.57 -36.13
N VAL A 154 -16.38 -3.58 -37.00
CA VAL A 154 -15.25 -4.11 -37.80
C VAL A 154 -14.58 -3.08 -38.74
N ASP A 155 -15.15 -1.89 -38.94
CA ASP A 155 -14.67 -0.83 -39.83
C ASP A 155 -14.64 0.57 -39.19
N GLU A 156 -14.83 0.71 -37.86
CA GLU A 156 -14.81 2.00 -37.16
C GLU A 156 -13.52 2.19 -36.34
N GLU A 157 -13.03 3.45 -36.31
CA GLU A 157 -12.01 3.85 -35.31
C GLU A 157 -12.54 3.53 -33.92
N VAL A 158 -11.63 3.13 -33.02
CA VAL A 158 -12.00 2.74 -31.63
C VAL A 158 -12.74 3.89 -30.98
N ASP A 159 -14.00 3.64 -30.61
CA ASP A 159 -14.88 4.63 -29.99
C ASP A 159 -14.34 5.10 -28.62
N GLU A 160 -14.47 6.40 -28.36
CA GLU A 160 -14.06 7.00 -27.07
C GLU A 160 -14.70 6.28 -25.88
N GLN A 161 -15.97 5.86 -26.00
CA GLN A 161 -16.66 5.12 -24.95
C GLN A 161 -16.06 3.73 -24.70
N ALA A 162 -15.58 3.06 -25.74
CA ALA A 162 -14.87 1.79 -25.61
C ALA A 162 -13.52 1.98 -24.87
N VAL A 163 -12.82 3.07 -25.15
CA VAL A 163 -11.57 3.41 -24.45
C VAL A 163 -11.83 3.74 -22.98
N GLU A 164 -12.85 4.56 -22.71
CA GLU A 164 -13.23 4.88 -21.32
C GLU A 164 -13.65 3.64 -20.54
N HIS A 165 -14.45 2.78 -21.13
CA HIS A 165 -14.87 1.53 -20.52
C HIS A 165 -13.68 0.61 -20.20
N THR A 166 -12.77 0.42 -21.15
CA THR A 166 -11.56 -0.37 -20.95
C THR A 166 -10.64 0.25 -19.89
N ALA A 167 -10.51 1.58 -19.86
CA ALA A 167 -9.74 2.29 -18.82
C ALA A 167 -10.35 2.10 -17.42
N GLN A 168 -11.68 2.08 -17.32
CA GLN A 168 -12.34 1.79 -16.05
C GLN A 168 -12.13 0.34 -15.61
N GLN A 169 -12.25 -0.64 -16.51
CA GLN A 169 -11.92 -2.04 -16.22
C GLN A 169 -10.47 -2.18 -15.76
N LEU A 170 -9.53 -1.47 -16.39
CA LEU A 170 -8.13 -1.44 -15.99
C LEU A 170 -7.97 -0.97 -14.54
N ALA A 171 -8.60 0.15 -14.18
CA ALA A 171 -8.55 0.66 -12.82
C ALA A 171 -9.14 -0.33 -11.81
N ASP A 172 -10.24 -0.98 -12.12
CA ASP A 172 -10.91 -1.95 -11.26
C ASP A 172 -10.06 -3.21 -11.04
N VAL A 173 -9.45 -3.74 -12.10
CA VAL A 173 -8.55 -4.90 -12.01
C VAL A 173 -7.30 -4.55 -11.22
N LEU A 174 -6.68 -3.39 -11.45
CA LEU A 174 -5.55 -2.93 -10.67
C LEU A 174 -5.90 -2.81 -9.19
N ASN A 175 -7.07 -2.24 -8.85
CA ASN A 175 -7.55 -2.13 -7.48
C ASN A 175 -7.75 -3.50 -6.80
N ALA A 176 -8.23 -4.49 -7.53
CA ALA A 176 -8.36 -5.87 -7.03
C ALA A 176 -7.00 -6.52 -6.71
N HIS A 177 -5.91 -6.01 -7.28
CA HIS A 177 -4.55 -6.53 -7.11
C HIS A 177 -3.65 -5.64 -6.22
N GLY A 178 -4.26 -4.79 -5.37
CA GLY A 178 -3.54 -4.02 -4.36
C GLY A 178 -3.02 -2.67 -4.83
N TYR A 179 -3.30 -2.26 -6.06
CA TYR A 179 -3.11 -0.88 -6.48
C TYR A 179 -4.23 0.01 -5.91
N VAL A 180 -4.06 1.32 -5.99
CA VAL A 180 -5.13 2.29 -5.75
C VAL A 180 -5.23 3.17 -7.00
N SER A 181 -6.16 2.85 -7.88
CA SER A 181 -6.28 3.46 -9.21
C SER A 181 -7.62 4.14 -9.40
N THR A 182 -7.60 5.26 -10.13
CA THR A 182 -8.79 6.03 -10.51
C THR A 182 -8.68 6.49 -11.96
N VAL A 183 -9.82 6.63 -12.64
CA VAL A 183 -9.91 7.26 -13.96
C VAL A 183 -10.47 8.66 -13.80
N ARG A 184 -9.87 9.65 -14.49
CA ARG A 184 -10.27 11.05 -14.43
C ARG A 184 -10.30 11.67 -15.82
N PRO A 185 -11.24 12.57 -16.11
CA PRO A 185 -11.17 13.40 -17.30
C PRO A 185 -9.92 14.29 -17.30
N SER A 186 -9.39 14.58 -18.49
CA SER A 186 -8.32 15.56 -18.72
C SER A 186 -8.68 16.44 -19.91
N GLU A 187 -7.91 17.52 -20.13
CA GLU A 187 -8.15 18.43 -21.26
C GLU A 187 -8.03 17.74 -22.64
N SER A 188 -7.23 16.68 -22.74
CA SER A 188 -6.94 15.96 -23.99
C SER A 188 -7.53 14.54 -24.04
N GLY A 189 -8.35 14.15 -23.08
CA GLY A 189 -8.91 12.81 -23.00
C GLY A 189 -9.16 12.37 -21.57
N ILE A 190 -8.63 11.22 -21.17
CA ILE A 190 -8.74 10.68 -19.81
C ILE A 190 -7.37 10.35 -19.23
N GLN A 191 -7.29 10.27 -17.92
CA GLN A 191 -6.10 9.85 -17.20
C GLN A 191 -6.40 8.69 -16.26
N VAL A 192 -5.57 7.66 -16.33
CA VAL A 192 -5.49 6.62 -15.29
C VAL A 192 -4.44 7.07 -14.29
N CYS A 193 -4.89 7.27 -13.04
CA CYS A 193 -4.06 7.71 -11.94
C CYS A 193 -3.91 6.58 -10.93
N GLN A 194 -2.69 6.11 -10.68
CA GLN A 194 -2.39 5.12 -9.66
C GLN A 194 -1.78 5.83 -8.45
N HIS A 195 -2.52 5.89 -7.35
CA HIS A 195 -2.10 6.53 -6.10
C HIS A 195 -1.22 5.63 -5.24
N HIS A 196 -1.23 4.33 -5.51
CA HIS A 196 -0.39 3.32 -4.88
C HIS A 196 -0.02 2.23 -5.88
N CYS A 197 1.27 1.87 -5.90
CA CYS A 197 1.79 0.74 -6.65
C CYS A 197 2.39 -0.28 -5.65
N PRO A 198 1.87 -1.51 -5.58
CA PRO A 198 2.33 -2.51 -4.62
C PRO A 198 3.75 -3.04 -4.90
N ILE A 199 4.31 -2.75 -6.07
CA ILE A 199 5.65 -3.17 -6.49
C ILE A 199 6.59 -1.98 -6.71
N ALA A 200 6.27 -0.80 -6.17
CA ALA A 200 7.00 0.44 -6.44
C ALA A 200 8.50 0.34 -6.16
N HIS A 201 8.90 -0.34 -5.07
CA HIS A 201 10.31 -0.53 -4.71
C HIS A 201 11.06 -1.35 -5.76
N VAL A 202 10.49 -2.46 -6.18
CA VAL A 202 11.07 -3.33 -7.20
C VAL A 202 11.10 -2.63 -8.56
N ALA A 203 10.05 -1.87 -8.90
CA ALA A 203 9.97 -1.14 -10.16
C ALA A 203 10.97 0.02 -10.25
N ALA A 204 11.36 0.61 -9.11
CA ALA A 204 12.41 1.64 -9.08
C ALA A 204 13.80 1.08 -9.45
N GLU A 205 14.08 -0.19 -9.17
CA GLU A 205 15.32 -0.88 -9.51
C GLU A 205 15.25 -1.55 -10.90
N HIS A 206 14.02 -1.88 -11.35
CA HIS A 206 13.75 -2.59 -12.61
C HIS A 206 12.70 -1.85 -13.44
N PRO A 207 13.06 -0.77 -14.15
CA PRO A 207 12.13 0.07 -14.92
C PRO A 207 11.39 -0.68 -16.02
N GLU A 208 11.92 -1.82 -16.48
CA GLU A 208 11.28 -2.72 -17.45
C GLU A 208 9.87 -3.16 -16.99
N LEU A 209 9.60 -3.15 -15.68
CA LEU A 209 8.26 -3.46 -15.13
C LEU A 209 7.24 -2.39 -15.50
N CYS A 210 7.61 -1.11 -15.38
CA CYS A 210 6.76 0.02 -15.77
C CYS A 210 6.64 0.13 -17.30
N GLU A 211 7.73 -0.07 -18.03
CA GLU A 211 7.74 -0.08 -19.50
C GLU A 211 6.75 -1.12 -20.05
N ALA A 212 6.82 -2.34 -19.52
CA ALA A 212 5.92 -3.43 -19.93
C ALA A 212 4.45 -3.16 -19.55
N GLU A 213 4.20 -2.51 -18.42
CA GLU A 213 2.85 -2.08 -18.02
C GLU A 213 2.28 -1.10 -19.05
N HIS A 214 3.02 -0.07 -19.43
CA HIS A 214 2.60 0.90 -20.44
C HIS A 214 2.39 0.27 -21.81
N GLU A 215 3.26 -0.65 -22.25
CA GLU A 215 3.09 -1.38 -23.51
C GLU A 215 1.79 -2.20 -23.55
N VAL A 216 1.48 -2.93 -22.47
CA VAL A 216 0.27 -3.74 -22.40
C VAL A 216 -0.99 -2.86 -22.31
N ILE A 217 -0.94 -1.76 -21.54
CA ILE A 217 -2.05 -0.79 -21.45
C ILE A 217 -2.31 -0.15 -22.83
N THR A 218 -1.25 0.26 -23.55
CA THR A 218 -1.36 0.77 -24.92
C THR A 218 -2.07 -0.22 -25.83
N SER A 219 -1.71 -1.50 -25.74
CA SER A 219 -2.34 -2.57 -26.54
C SER A 219 -3.81 -2.80 -26.18
N LEU A 220 -4.16 -2.75 -24.89
CA LEU A 220 -5.54 -2.93 -24.42
C LEU A 220 -6.45 -1.77 -24.84
N LEU A 221 -5.95 -0.55 -24.76
CA LEU A 221 -6.71 0.65 -25.10
C LEU A 221 -6.76 0.93 -26.60
N SER A 222 -5.89 0.26 -27.39
CA SER A 222 -5.70 0.53 -28.81
C SER A 222 -5.42 2.03 -29.12
N GLN A 223 -4.84 2.71 -28.13
CA GLN A 223 -4.50 4.12 -28.15
C GLN A 223 -3.08 4.32 -27.64
N HIS A 224 -2.39 5.33 -28.17
CA HIS A 224 -1.10 5.71 -27.64
C HIS A 224 -1.26 6.34 -26.25
N VAL A 225 -0.70 5.70 -25.24
CA VAL A 225 -0.73 6.23 -23.88
C VAL A 225 0.55 7.00 -23.57
N GLN A 226 0.42 8.06 -22.77
CA GLN A 226 1.53 8.94 -22.39
C GLN A 226 1.75 8.86 -20.88
N PRO A 227 2.82 8.21 -20.40
CA PRO A 227 3.20 8.30 -19.00
C PRO A 227 3.66 9.74 -18.69
N LEU A 228 3.02 10.36 -17.68
CA LEU A 228 3.36 11.73 -17.26
C LEU A 228 4.19 11.74 -15.98
N ALA A 229 4.00 10.77 -15.12
CA ALA A 229 4.71 10.63 -13.85
C ALA A 229 4.66 9.16 -13.39
N THR A 230 5.69 8.70 -12.68
CA THR A 230 5.71 7.37 -12.08
C THR A 230 6.17 7.42 -10.62
N ILE A 231 5.57 6.55 -9.78
CA ILE A 231 5.97 6.39 -8.37
C ILE A 231 7.39 5.84 -8.30
N ALA A 232 7.77 4.98 -9.22
CA ALA A 232 9.12 4.41 -9.30
C ALA A 232 10.22 5.46 -9.51
N GLU A 233 9.91 6.57 -10.17
CA GLU A 233 10.82 7.72 -10.37
C GLU A 233 10.75 8.75 -9.24
N GLY A 234 10.04 8.43 -8.15
CA GLY A 234 9.94 9.29 -6.97
C GLY A 234 8.77 10.26 -6.96
N HIS A 235 7.87 10.17 -7.93
CA HIS A 235 6.61 10.92 -7.90
C HIS A 235 5.62 10.28 -6.92
N GLY A 236 4.71 11.10 -6.37
CA GLY A 236 3.70 10.61 -5.42
C GLY A 236 2.55 9.83 -6.05
N ILE A 237 2.51 9.75 -7.39
CA ILE A 237 1.44 9.16 -8.19
C ILE A 237 1.99 8.75 -9.56
N CYS A 238 1.50 7.61 -10.09
CA CYS A 238 1.66 7.32 -11.52
C CYS A 238 0.46 7.92 -12.27
N THR A 239 0.73 8.63 -13.35
CA THR A 239 -0.30 9.22 -14.20
C THR A 239 -0.03 8.84 -15.64
N THR A 240 -0.99 8.16 -16.24
CA THR A 240 -0.96 7.79 -17.66
C THR A 240 -2.10 8.54 -18.36
N ASN A 241 -1.74 9.42 -19.30
CA ASN A 241 -2.68 10.14 -20.13
C ASN A 241 -3.05 9.31 -21.37
N ILE A 242 -4.35 9.25 -21.66
CA ILE A 242 -4.92 8.54 -22.80
C ILE A 242 -5.63 9.61 -23.63
N PRO A 243 -5.01 10.08 -24.73
CA PRO A 243 -5.63 11.05 -25.60
C PRO A 243 -6.90 10.46 -26.25
N LEU A 244 -8.01 11.19 -26.17
CA LEU A 244 -9.21 10.87 -26.93
C LEU A 244 -9.24 11.81 -28.13
N THR A 245 -9.39 11.26 -29.33
CA THR A 245 -9.49 12.02 -30.54
C THR A 245 -10.83 12.71 -30.58
N GLN A 246 -10.90 14.02 -30.37
CA GLN A 246 -12.14 14.75 -30.68
C GLN A 246 -12.40 14.58 -32.17
N ALA A 247 -13.51 13.96 -32.53
CA ALA A 247 -13.97 13.92 -33.89
C ALA A 247 -14.06 15.37 -34.41
N HIS A 248 -13.10 15.77 -35.24
CA HIS A 248 -13.20 17.02 -35.96
C HIS A 248 -14.41 16.94 -36.85
N THR A 249 -15.53 17.49 -36.40
CA THR A 249 -16.63 17.83 -37.25
C THR A 249 -16.13 18.86 -38.26
N ILE A 250 -15.63 18.36 -39.40
CA ILE A 250 -15.38 19.20 -40.57
C ILE A 250 -16.76 19.62 -41.03
N THR A 251 -17.25 20.77 -40.55
CA THR A 251 -18.34 21.48 -41.19
C THR A 251 -17.85 21.83 -42.59
N LYS A 252 -18.30 21.02 -43.57
CA LYS A 252 -18.25 21.37 -44.99
C LYS A 252 -18.92 22.73 -45.15
N GLY A 253 -18.11 23.76 -45.22
CA GLY A 253 -18.58 25.11 -45.59
C GLY A 253 -19.35 25.02 -46.88
N ALA A 254 -20.62 25.35 -46.83
CA ALA A 254 -21.51 25.50 -47.96
C ALA A 254 -20.85 26.44 -48.98
N GLY A 255 -20.56 25.89 -50.11
CA GLY A 255 -20.10 26.66 -51.27
C GLY A 255 -21.13 27.76 -51.59
N HIS A 256 -20.70 28.98 -51.52
CA HIS A 256 -21.45 30.10 -52.04
C HIS A 256 -21.22 30.14 -53.54
N ASP A 257 -22.19 29.59 -54.23
CA ASP A 257 -22.36 29.81 -55.67
C ASP A 257 -22.77 31.26 -55.90
N SER A 258 -21.95 32.00 -56.55
CA SER A 258 -22.31 33.32 -57.09
C SER A 258 -22.08 33.25 -58.59
N GLY A 259 -23.15 32.84 -59.25
CA GLY A 259 -23.26 33.05 -60.66
C GLY A 259 -23.54 34.51 -61.01
N THR A 260 -22.94 34.89 -62.09
CA THR A 260 -23.54 35.70 -63.17
C THR A 260 -23.72 37.19 -62.94
N ILE A 261 -23.12 38.03 -63.64
CA ILE A 261 -23.42 38.43 -65.08
C ILE A 261 -22.19 39.07 -65.63
#